data_027ad53eea9cccb3ef1648f9d46110de
#
_entry.id   027ad53eea9cccb3ef1648f9d46110de
#
_cell.length_a   1.000
_cell.length_b   1.000
_cell.length_c   1.000
_cell.angle_alpha   90.00
_cell.angle_beta   90.00
_cell.angle_gamma   90.00
#
_symmetry.space_group_name_H-M   'P 1'
#
loop_
_entity.id
_entity.type
_entity.pdbx_description
1 polymer ?
#
loop_
_entity_poly.entity_id
_entity_poly.type
_entity_poly.pdbx_seq_one_letter_code
_entity_poly.pdbx_strand_id
1 'polypeptide(L)'
;MSSPRRRIETDVMKLMSDYEVTLVNDNSKRVFEMSISTPLTATSVCPSSPLVTSSDSLTDTLRQEFYVRFKGPAETPFEGGTWKVHVELPDTYPYKSPSIGFVNRIFHPNIDELSGSVCLDVINQTWSPMFDMINIFEVFLPQLLRYPNPTDPLNGEAAALLIREPKSYDAKVKEYVQKYASKEAADEAGAESEDDDELSSVASFGDDDDEPAGQMDDV
;
A
#
# COMPACT_ATOMS: atom_id res chain seq x y z
N MET A 1 28.01 -0.88 -16.08
CA MET A 1 27.00 -1.06 -15.02
C MET A 1 26.23 0.25 -14.90
N SER A 2 24.91 0.24 -15.04
CA SER A 2 24.13 1.45 -14.87
C SER A 2 24.16 1.87 -13.40
N SER A 3 24.26 3.15 -13.09
CA SER A 3 24.24 3.62 -11.70
C SER A 3 22.86 3.30 -11.08
N PRO A 4 22.76 3.05 -9.76
CA PRO A 4 21.48 2.81 -9.07
C PRO A 4 20.42 3.84 -9.42
N ARG A 5 20.79 5.11 -9.52
CA ARG A 5 19.92 6.22 -9.89
C ARG A 5 19.29 6.06 -11.28
N ARG A 6 20.06 5.64 -12.29
CA ARG A 6 19.51 5.37 -13.63
C ARG A 6 18.54 4.21 -13.62
N ARG A 7 18.79 3.22 -12.76
CA ARG A 7 17.89 2.08 -12.62
C ARG A 7 16.55 2.53 -12.06
N ILE A 8 16.55 3.30 -10.98
CA ILE A 8 15.33 3.88 -10.38
C ILE A 8 14.55 4.68 -11.41
N GLU A 9 15.22 5.60 -12.11
CA GLU A 9 14.60 6.43 -13.14
C GLU A 9 13.93 5.59 -14.24
N THR A 10 14.63 4.57 -14.72
CA THR A 10 14.11 3.67 -15.77
C THR A 10 12.89 2.87 -15.28
N ASP A 11 12.95 2.34 -14.06
CA ASP A 11 11.88 1.52 -13.51
C ASP A 11 10.63 2.35 -13.19
N VAL A 12 10.81 3.56 -12.64
CA VAL A 12 9.70 4.49 -12.40
C VAL A 12 9.08 4.96 -13.72
N MET A 13 9.89 5.26 -14.75
CA MET A 13 9.35 5.65 -16.06
C MET A 13 8.56 4.52 -16.72
N LYS A 14 9.03 3.28 -16.62
CA LYS A 14 8.28 2.11 -17.12
C LYS A 14 6.95 1.97 -16.39
N LEU A 15 6.97 2.12 -15.06
CA LEU A 15 5.76 2.04 -14.25
C LEU A 15 4.74 3.12 -14.62
N MET A 16 5.21 4.35 -14.88
CA MET A 16 4.37 5.47 -15.31
C MET A 16 3.72 5.27 -16.68
N SER A 17 4.24 4.37 -17.51
CA SER A 17 3.64 4.08 -18.81
C SER A 17 2.34 3.27 -18.71
N ASP A 18 2.23 2.43 -17.69
CA ASP A 18 1.14 1.47 -17.56
C ASP A 18 0.24 1.72 -16.34
N TYR A 19 0.75 2.48 -15.36
CA TYR A 19 0.07 2.78 -14.10
C TYR A 19 0.00 4.28 -13.83
N GLU A 20 -1.03 4.69 -13.13
CA GLU A 20 -1.14 6.03 -12.58
C GLU A 20 -0.23 6.14 -11.35
N VAL A 21 0.84 6.92 -11.48
CA VAL A 21 1.88 7.12 -10.45
C VAL A 21 1.85 8.56 -9.98
N THR A 22 1.78 8.76 -8.66
CA THR A 22 1.86 10.09 -8.02
C THR A 22 3.12 10.15 -7.17
N LEU A 23 4.03 11.07 -7.49
CA LEU A 23 5.24 11.29 -6.70
C LEU A 23 4.91 12.00 -5.39
N VAL A 24 5.56 11.60 -4.30
CA VAL A 24 5.47 12.30 -3.02
C VAL A 24 6.29 13.57 -3.12
N ASN A 25 5.63 14.72 -3.08
CA ASN A 25 6.28 16.02 -2.98
C ASN A 25 6.09 16.55 -1.55
N ASP A 26 7.18 16.93 -0.93
CA ASP A 26 7.24 17.50 0.44
C ASP A 26 6.55 18.88 0.57
N ASN A 27 5.87 19.36 -0.45
CA ASN A 27 5.03 20.56 -0.45
C ASN A 27 3.73 20.34 -1.21
N SER A 28 2.69 19.98 -0.43
CA SER A 28 1.26 20.29 -0.68
C SER A 28 0.81 20.46 -2.13
N LYS A 29 0.03 19.49 -2.61
CA LYS A 29 -1.00 19.70 -3.65
C LYS A 29 -0.54 20.42 -4.93
N ARG A 30 0.29 19.79 -5.74
CA ARG A 30 0.30 20.02 -7.18
C ARG A 30 0.23 18.69 -7.89
N VAL A 31 -0.98 18.38 -8.32
CA VAL A 31 -1.22 17.42 -9.41
C VAL A 31 -0.40 17.92 -10.59
N PHE A 32 0.64 17.24 -10.95
CA PHE A 32 1.40 17.52 -12.16
C PHE A 32 0.70 16.78 -13.31
N GLU A 33 -0.33 17.41 -13.87
CA GLU A 33 -0.80 17.05 -15.20
C GLU A 33 0.33 17.38 -16.18
N MET A 34 1.09 16.37 -16.58
CA MET A 34 1.91 16.47 -17.79
C MET A 34 1.00 16.35 -19.01
N SER A 35 0.42 17.46 -19.43
CA SER A 35 -0.07 17.64 -20.81
C SER A 35 1.11 17.45 -21.76
N ILE A 36 1.02 16.40 -22.57
CA ILE A 36 1.85 16.21 -23.75
C ILE A 36 1.40 17.25 -24.77
N SER A 37 2.05 18.39 -24.84
CA SER A 37 1.94 19.34 -25.95
C SER A 37 3.27 19.42 -26.69
N THR A 38 3.18 19.10 -27.95
CA THR A 38 4.16 19.11 -29.03
C THR A 38 5.03 20.37 -29.14
N PRO A 39 6.16 20.32 -29.84
CA PRO A 39 7.20 21.34 -29.81
C PRO A 39 6.99 22.43 -30.85
N LEU A 40 7.27 23.67 -30.52
CA LEU A 40 7.55 24.70 -31.52
C LEU A 40 8.50 25.81 -31.00
N THR A 41 9.65 25.83 -31.69
CA THR A 41 10.50 26.98 -32.03
C THR A 41 11.34 27.69 -30.98
N ALA A 42 12.61 27.60 -31.27
CA ALA A 42 13.73 28.34 -30.72
C ALA A 42 13.57 29.87 -30.84
N THR A 43 13.99 30.59 -29.81
CA THR A 43 14.80 31.78 -29.97
C THR A 43 15.64 32.06 -28.70
N SER A 44 16.92 32.21 -28.97
CA SER A 44 18.02 32.73 -28.20
C SER A 44 17.66 33.82 -27.19
N VAL A 45 18.19 33.72 -25.96
CA VAL A 45 19.01 34.69 -25.25
C VAL A 45 19.61 34.06 -23.99
N CYS A 46 20.96 33.98 -23.90
CA CYS A 46 21.69 33.85 -22.63
C CYS A 46 21.66 35.19 -21.88
N PRO A 47 21.66 35.16 -20.51
CA PRO A 47 22.87 35.54 -19.81
C PRO A 47 23.25 34.69 -18.58
N SER A 48 24.52 34.33 -18.55
CA SER A 48 25.46 34.20 -17.40
C SER A 48 24.93 34.10 -15.99
N SER A 49 25.09 32.88 -15.40
CA SER A 49 25.64 32.50 -14.07
C SER A 49 25.17 33.25 -12.81
N PRO A 50 25.24 32.66 -11.59
CA PRO A 50 26.02 31.52 -11.12
C PRO A 50 25.30 30.62 -10.08
N LEU A 51 25.93 29.47 -9.78
CA LEU A 51 25.87 28.72 -8.51
C LEU A 51 24.51 28.21 -8.04
N VAL A 52 24.20 26.98 -8.44
CA VAL A 52 23.28 26.13 -7.66
C VAL A 52 24.04 24.88 -7.23
N THR A 53 24.65 25.00 -6.09
CA THR A 53 25.03 23.87 -5.26
C THR A 53 23.85 23.58 -4.35
N SER A 54 23.27 22.39 -4.44
CA SER A 54 22.35 21.70 -3.49
C SER A 54 20.93 21.35 -3.95
N SER A 55 20.67 21.22 -5.26
CA SER A 55 19.37 20.69 -5.71
C SER A 55 19.35 19.17 -5.96
N ASP A 56 20.52 18.51 -5.93
CA ASP A 56 20.59 17.08 -6.26
C ASP A 56 20.06 16.15 -5.16
N SER A 57 20.13 16.57 -3.89
CA SER A 57 19.68 15.77 -2.75
C SER A 57 18.15 15.69 -2.61
N LEU A 58 17.45 16.81 -2.86
CA LEU A 58 15.99 16.87 -2.74
C LEU A 58 15.29 16.16 -3.90
N THR A 59 15.85 16.24 -5.12
CA THR A 59 15.28 15.53 -6.29
C THR A 59 15.52 14.02 -6.22
N ASP A 60 16.52 13.56 -5.49
CA ASP A 60 16.82 12.14 -5.29
C ASP A 60 15.82 11.50 -4.34
N THR A 61 15.51 12.17 -3.23
CA THR A 61 14.50 11.71 -2.25
C THR A 61 13.10 11.64 -2.86
N LEU A 62 12.75 12.58 -3.76
CA LEU A 62 11.43 12.64 -4.42
C LEU A 62 11.15 11.49 -5.38
N ARG A 63 12.16 10.74 -5.81
CA ARG A 63 12.01 9.61 -6.74
C ARG A 63 12.02 8.26 -6.05
N GLN A 64 12.38 8.24 -4.77
CA GLN A 64 12.46 7.02 -3.99
C GLN A 64 11.13 6.66 -3.33
N GLU A 65 10.18 7.61 -3.26
CA GLU A 65 8.90 7.46 -2.61
C GLU A 65 7.78 7.97 -3.51
N PHE A 66 6.78 7.11 -3.78
CA PHE A 66 5.67 7.43 -4.66
C PHE A 66 4.46 6.54 -4.40
N TYR A 67 3.32 6.95 -4.93
CA TYR A 67 2.08 6.19 -4.89
C TYR A 67 1.73 5.64 -6.26
N VAL A 68 1.18 4.44 -6.28
CA VAL A 68 0.70 3.77 -7.48
C VAL A 68 -0.75 3.36 -7.29
N ARG A 69 -1.60 3.63 -8.28
CA ARG A 69 -2.97 3.15 -8.28
C ARG A 69 -3.01 1.70 -8.78
N PHE A 70 -3.42 0.80 -7.90
CA PHE A 70 -3.51 -0.64 -8.15
C PHE A 70 -4.98 -1.10 -8.15
N LYS A 71 -5.33 -1.92 -9.13
CA LYS A 71 -6.67 -2.52 -9.24
C LYS A 71 -6.62 -3.97 -8.77
N GLY A 72 -7.66 -4.39 -8.05
CA GLY A 72 -7.82 -5.77 -7.62
C GLY A 72 -7.89 -6.73 -8.81
N PRO A 73 -7.19 -7.88 -8.72
CA PRO A 73 -7.16 -8.85 -9.80
C PRO A 73 -8.53 -9.48 -10.03
N ALA A 74 -8.86 -9.72 -11.31
CA ALA A 74 -10.08 -10.42 -11.69
C ALA A 74 -10.13 -11.84 -11.11
N GLU A 75 -11.34 -12.38 -10.95
CA GLU A 75 -11.57 -13.72 -10.40
C GLU A 75 -11.07 -13.90 -8.95
N THR A 76 -10.96 -12.83 -8.20
CA THR A 76 -10.63 -12.83 -6.77
C THR A 76 -11.69 -12.06 -5.98
N PRO A 77 -11.80 -12.26 -4.65
CA PRO A 77 -12.67 -11.44 -3.82
C PRO A 77 -12.35 -9.93 -3.84
N PHE A 78 -11.16 -9.56 -4.31
CA PHE A 78 -10.66 -8.19 -4.44
C PHE A 78 -11.06 -7.51 -5.75
N GLU A 79 -11.71 -8.23 -6.67
CA GLU A 79 -12.15 -7.70 -7.96
C GLU A 79 -13.03 -6.46 -7.81
N GLY A 80 -12.75 -5.44 -8.63
CA GLY A 80 -13.47 -4.17 -8.61
C GLY A 80 -12.94 -3.15 -7.60
N GLY A 81 -12.06 -3.58 -6.68
CA GLY A 81 -11.40 -2.67 -5.75
C GLY A 81 -10.27 -1.88 -6.41
N THR A 82 -10.04 -0.67 -5.90
CA THR A 82 -8.93 0.19 -6.29
C THR A 82 -8.19 0.65 -5.04
N TRP A 83 -6.88 0.47 -5.01
CA TRP A 83 -6.04 0.85 -3.90
C TRP A 83 -4.96 1.82 -4.33
N LYS A 84 -4.65 2.75 -3.46
CA LYS A 84 -3.46 3.59 -3.51
C LYS A 84 -2.35 2.84 -2.78
N VAL A 85 -1.31 2.47 -3.49
CA VAL A 85 -0.18 1.71 -2.96
C VAL A 85 1.02 2.62 -2.83
N HIS A 86 1.53 2.76 -1.62
CA HIS A 86 2.76 3.47 -1.30
C HIS A 86 3.96 2.58 -1.59
N VAL A 87 4.95 3.13 -2.27
CA VAL A 87 6.20 2.45 -2.59
C VAL A 87 7.36 3.29 -2.12
N GLU A 88 8.25 2.69 -1.35
CA GLU A 88 9.49 3.30 -0.89
C GLU A 88 10.68 2.46 -1.35
N LEU A 89 11.61 3.09 -2.06
CA LEU A 89 12.82 2.45 -2.57
C LEU A 89 13.99 2.67 -1.60
N PRO A 90 14.63 1.60 -1.11
CA PRO A 90 15.82 1.75 -0.28
C PRO A 90 17.01 2.27 -1.10
N ASP A 91 17.95 2.94 -0.44
CA ASP A 91 19.20 3.44 -1.06
C ASP A 91 19.99 2.36 -1.79
N THR A 92 19.81 1.11 -1.36
CA THR A 92 20.47 -0.06 -1.94
C THR A 92 19.67 -0.71 -3.06
N TYR A 93 18.57 -0.08 -3.53
CA TYR A 93 17.82 -0.56 -4.68
C TYR A 93 18.72 -0.69 -5.93
N PRO A 94 18.63 -1.75 -6.75
CA PRO A 94 17.67 -2.85 -6.71
C PRO A 94 18.12 -4.07 -5.88
N TYR A 95 19.22 -4.00 -5.13
CA TYR A 95 19.74 -5.15 -4.36
C TYR A 95 18.84 -5.51 -3.17
N LYS A 96 18.15 -4.54 -2.57
CA LYS A 96 17.06 -4.76 -1.62
C LYS A 96 15.73 -4.49 -2.30
N SER A 97 14.73 -5.25 -1.87
CA SER A 97 13.35 -5.04 -2.31
C SER A 97 12.81 -3.69 -1.86
N PRO A 98 11.89 -3.08 -2.62
CA PRO A 98 11.13 -1.93 -2.14
C PRO A 98 10.21 -2.29 -0.97
N SER A 99 9.88 -1.31 -0.13
CA SER A 99 8.79 -1.39 0.82
C SER A 99 7.48 -1.06 0.12
N ILE A 100 6.43 -1.81 0.42
CA ILE A 100 5.11 -1.65 -0.20
C ILE A 100 4.04 -1.61 0.89
N GLY A 101 3.17 -0.62 0.81
CA GLY A 101 2.05 -0.47 1.73
C GLY A 101 0.77 -0.02 1.03
N PHE A 102 -0.37 -0.56 1.44
CA PHE A 102 -1.68 -0.12 1.00
C PHE A 102 -2.13 1.06 1.85
N VAL A 103 -2.45 2.19 1.23
CA VAL A 103 -2.88 3.40 1.96
C VAL A 103 -4.32 3.26 2.43
N ASN A 104 -5.22 2.80 1.57
CA ASN A 104 -6.57 2.46 1.97
C ASN A 104 -6.66 1.01 2.45
N ARG A 105 -7.54 0.77 3.42
CA ARG A 105 -7.63 -0.52 4.15
C ARG A 105 -7.88 -1.71 3.22
N ILE A 106 -7.20 -2.82 3.52
CA ILE A 106 -7.35 -4.09 2.83
C ILE A 106 -7.35 -5.23 3.86
N PHE A 107 -8.23 -6.22 3.69
CA PHE A 107 -8.31 -7.37 4.58
C PHE A 107 -7.60 -8.57 3.95
N HIS A 108 -6.37 -8.85 4.42
CA HIS A 108 -5.52 -9.90 3.83
C HIS A 108 -4.54 -10.49 4.86
N PRO A 109 -4.29 -11.81 4.90
CA PRO A 109 -3.38 -12.43 5.87
C PRO A 109 -1.96 -11.85 5.92
N ASN A 110 -1.40 -11.48 4.77
CA ASN A 110 0.00 -11.03 4.67
C ASN A 110 0.15 -9.50 4.59
N ILE A 111 -0.91 -8.77 4.92
CA ILE A 111 -0.90 -7.30 4.94
C ILE A 111 -1.41 -6.87 6.31
N ASP A 112 -0.67 -5.99 6.95
CA ASP A 112 -1.07 -5.41 8.22
C ASP A 112 -2.30 -4.51 8.04
N GLU A 113 -3.31 -4.70 8.85
CA GLU A 113 -4.58 -3.99 8.70
C GLU A 113 -4.49 -2.51 9.06
N LEU A 114 -3.62 -2.16 10.02
CA LEU A 114 -3.47 -0.80 10.50
C LEU A 114 -2.54 0.03 9.62
N SER A 115 -1.34 -0.48 9.35
CA SER A 115 -0.33 0.22 8.56
C SER A 115 -0.47 0.00 7.05
N GLY A 116 -1.21 -1.02 6.63
CA GLY A 116 -1.28 -1.44 5.23
C GLY A 116 0.01 -2.08 4.69
N SER A 117 1.02 -2.25 5.53
CA SER A 117 2.33 -2.76 5.11
C SER A 117 2.24 -4.21 4.64
N VAL A 118 2.82 -4.50 3.49
CA VAL A 118 2.98 -5.86 2.97
C VAL A 118 4.17 -6.52 3.66
N CYS A 119 4.02 -7.79 4.02
CA CYS A 119 5.09 -8.55 4.66
C CYS A 119 6.37 -8.53 3.82
N LEU A 120 7.46 -7.99 4.40
CA LEU A 120 8.76 -7.88 3.72
C LEU A 120 9.34 -9.24 3.36
N ASP A 121 9.11 -10.26 4.18
CA ASP A 121 9.63 -11.61 3.90
C ASP A 121 8.97 -12.20 2.65
N VAL A 122 7.68 -11.94 2.44
CA VAL A 122 6.96 -12.37 1.24
C VAL A 122 7.51 -11.67 0.00
N ILE A 123 7.82 -10.38 0.10
CA ILE A 123 8.45 -9.61 -1.00
C ILE A 123 9.86 -10.15 -1.25
N ASN A 124 10.69 -10.30 -0.21
CA ASN A 124 12.09 -10.72 -0.33
C ASN A 124 12.25 -12.12 -0.91
N GLN A 125 11.33 -13.05 -0.66
CA GLN A 125 11.35 -14.40 -1.23
C GLN A 125 11.21 -14.41 -2.76
N THR A 126 10.53 -13.41 -3.31
CA THR A 126 10.27 -13.29 -4.75
C THR A 126 11.17 -12.27 -5.42
N TRP A 127 11.75 -11.33 -4.66
CA TRP A 127 12.53 -10.23 -5.22
C TRP A 127 13.89 -10.68 -5.76
N SER A 128 14.23 -10.17 -6.92
CA SER A 128 15.57 -10.27 -7.51
C SER A 128 15.96 -8.91 -8.08
N PRO A 129 17.25 -8.52 -7.99
CA PRO A 129 17.73 -7.27 -8.60
C PRO A 129 17.53 -7.18 -10.11
N MET A 130 17.23 -8.30 -10.75
CA MET A 130 16.93 -8.36 -12.19
C MET A 130 15.46 -8.06 -12.50
N PHE A 131 14.59 -8.05 -11.50
CA PHE A 131 13.17 -7.75 -11.71
C PHE A 131 12.97 -6.25 -11.89
N ASP A 132 12.12 -5.91 -12.85
CA ASP A 132 11.62 -4.55 -12.99
C ASP A 132 10.54 -4.28 -11.94
N MET A 133 10.43 -3.04 -11.51
CA MET A 133 9.44 -2.65 -10.51
C MET A 133 8.00 -2.93 -10.94
N ILE A 134 7.72 -2.85 -12.23
CA ILE A 134 6.41 -3.17 -12.80
C ILE A 134 5.94 -4.59 -12.44
N ASN A 135 6.88 -5.53 -12.29
CA ASN A 135 6.57 -6.92 -11.91
C ASN A 135 5.91 -7.03 -10.53
N ILE A 136 6.11 -6.03 -9.65
CA ILE A 136 5.42 -5.97 -8.37
C ILE A 136 3.91 -5.86 -8.58
N PHE A 137 3.48 -5.02 -9.52
CA PHE A 137 2.08 -4.73 -9.78
C PHE A 137 1.43 -5.70 -10.75
N GLU A 138 2.20 -6.25 -11.70
CA GLU A 138 1.68 -7.19 -12.69
C GLU A 138 1.71 -8.64 -12.22
N VAL A 139 2.68 -9.01 -11.39
CA VAL A 139 2.89 -10.41 -10.99
C VAL A 139 2.77 -10.59 -9.50
N PHE A 140 3.57 -9.88 -8.70
CA PHE A 140 3.68 -10.14 -7.27
C PHE A 140 2.38 -9.85 -6.51
N LEU A 141 1.85 -8.62 -6.58
CA LEU A 141 0.62 -8.26 -5.86
C LEU A 141 -0.60 -9.07 -6.32
N PRO A 142 -0.85 -9.29 -7.64
CA PRO A 142 -1.93 -10.16 -8.07
C PRO A 142 -1.78 -11.61 -7.58
N GLN A 143 -0.58 -12.15 -7.56
CA GLN A 143 -0.31 -13.49 -7.03
C GLN A 143 -0.55 -13.57 -5.53
N LEU A 144 -0.08 -12.59 -4.76
CA LEU A 144 -0.28 -12.51 -3.32
C LEU A 144 -1.76 -12.45 -2.95
N LEU A 145 -2.55 -11.62 -3.66
CA LEU A 145 -3.99 -11.51 -3.41
C LEU A 145 -4.76 -12.77 -3.83
N ARG A 146 -4.28 -13.49 -4.85
CA ARG A 146 -4.90 -14.73 -5.31
C ARG A 146 -4.54 -15.94 -4.43
N TYR A 147 -3.31 -15.96 -3.91
CA TYR A 147 -2.78 -17.07 -3.13
C TYR A 147 -2.15 -16.58 -1.80
N PRO A 148 -2.98 -16.15 -0.83
CA PRO A 148 -2.49 -15.70 0.46
C PRO A 148 -1.77 -16.83 1.22
N ASN A 149 -0.73 -16.46 1.99
CA ASN A 149 -0.02 -17.39 2.87
C ASN A 149 -0.50 -17.22 4.32
N PRO A 150 -1.36 -18.09 4.83
CA PRO A 150 -1.88 -17.97 6.19
C PRO A 150 -0.97 -18.54 7.27
N THR A 151 0.19 -19.12 6.90
CA THR A 151 1.09 -19.79 7.88
C THR A 151 1.94 -18.80 8.67
N ASP A 152 2.25 -17.64 8.07
CA ASP A 152 2.99 -16.56 8.73
C ASP A 152 2.28 -15.21 8.46
N PRO A 153 1.18 -14.95 9.18
CA PRO A 153 0.33 -13.82 8.90
C PRO A 153 0.75 -12.56 9.66
N LEU A 154 0.61 -11.40 9.03
CA LEU A 154 0.58 -10.10 9.69
C LEU A 154 -0.82 -9.80 10.27
N ASN A 155 -1.88 -10.25 9.58
CA ASN A 155 -3.27 -10.17 10.05
C ASN A 155 -3.75 -11.57 10.46
N GLY A 156 -3.71 -11.84 11.77
CA GLY A 156 -4.11 -13.14 12.32
C GLY A 156 -5.61 -13.42 12.17
N GLU A 157 -6.46 -12.40 12.18
CA GLU A 157 -7.91 -12.55 11.98
C GLU A 157 -8.20 -13.01 10.55
N ALA A 158 -7.60 -12.35 9.56
CA ALA A 158 -7.75 -12.71 8.16
C ALA A 158 -7.26 -14.14 7.89
N ALA A 159 -6.13 -14.53 8.48
CA ALA A 159 -5.58 -15.88 8.35
C ALA A 159 -6.48 -16.94 9.01
N ALA A 160 -6.96 -16.68 10.22
CA ALA A 160 -7.85 -17.59 10.93
C ALA A 160 -9.17 -17.79 10.17
N LEU A 161 -9.74 -16.69 9.64
CA LEU A 161 -10.97 -16.75 8.86
C LEU A 161 -10.78 -17.52 7.55
N LEU A 162 -9.67 -17.27 6.84
CA LEU A 162 -9.33 -17.98 5.61
C LEU A 162 -9.19 -19.50 5.82
N ILE A 163 -8.57 -19.93 6.94
CA ILE A 163 -8.37 -21.36 7.24
C ILE A 163 -9.68 -22.03 7.67
N ARG A 164 -10.46 -21.37 8.54
CA ARG A 164 -11.65 -21.97 9.15
C ARG A 164 -12.87 -21.88 8.25
N GLU A 165 -13.08 -20.71 7.65
CA GLU A 165 -14.30 -20.38 6.90
C GLU A 165 -13.97 -19.54 5.64
N PRO A 166 -13.45 -20.16 4.56
CA PRO A 166 -13.06 -19.43 3.36
C PRO A 166 -14.17 -18.57 2.74
N LYS A 167 -15.43 -19.04 2.83
CA LYS A 167 -16.57 -18.26 2.31
C LYS A 167 -16.83 -16.99 3.10
N SER A 168 -16.66 -17.05 4.42
CA SER A 168 -16.78 -15.87 5.30
C SER A 168 -15.62 -14.90 5.08
N TYR A 169 -14.42 -15.42 4.81
CA TYR A 169 -13.27 -14.62 4.39
C TYR A 169 -13.58 -13.85 3.10
N ASP A 170 -14.06 -14.53 2.05
CA ASP A 170 -14.42 -13.90 0.78
C ASP A 170 -15.51 -12.83 0.94
N ALA A 171 -16.50 -13.09 1.79
CA ALA A 171 -17.57 -12.13 2.08
C ALA A 171 -17.01 -10.88 2.77
N LYS A 172 -16.13 -11.06 3.77
CA LYS A 172 -15.50 -9.94 4.51
C LYS A 172 -14.57 -9.13 3.60
N VAL A 173 -13.79 -9.78 2.74
CA VAL A 173 -12.96 -9.08 1.74
C VAL A 173 -13.83 -8.21 0.82
N LYS A 174 -14.94 -8.74 0.30
CA LYS A 174 -15.86 -7.97 -0.54
C LYS A 174 -16.49 -6.78 0.18
N GLU A 175 -16.80 -6.93 1.46
CA GLU A 175 -17.26 -5.82 2.30
C GLU A 175 -16.19 -4.72 2.40
N TYR A 176 -14.93 -5.08 2.68
CA TYR A 176 -13.81 -4.15 2.71
C TYR A 176 -13.58 -3.46 1.36
N VAL A 177 -13.69 -4.20 0.25
CA VAL A 177 -13.61 -3.64 -1.10
C VAL A 177 -14.67 -2.56 -1.32
N GLN A 178 -15.92 -2.83 -0.95
CA GLN A 178 -17.02 -1.88 -1.10
C GLN A 178 -16.86 -0.65 -0.20
N LYS A 179 -16.35 -0.85 1.02
CA LYS A 179 -16.24 0.22 2.02
C LYS A 179 -14.99 1.10 1.84
N TYR A 180 -13.85 0.50 1.53
CA TYR A 180 -12.55 1.17 1.59
C TYR A 180 -11.79 1.23 0.25
N ALA A 181 -12.23 0.48 -0.77
CA ALA A 181 -11.53 0.38 -2.04
C ALA A 181 -12.36 0.88 -3.23
N SER A 182 -13.23 1.87 -3.00
CA SER A 182 -13.85 2.62 -4.08
C SER A 182 -12.82 3.51 -4.76
N LYS A 183 -13.10 3.95 -5.97
CA LYS A 183 -12.19 4.85 -6.69
C LYS A 183 -11.99 6.17 -5.94
N GLU A 184 -13.07 6.70 -5.40
CA GLU A 184 -13.08 7.93 -4.59
C GLU A 184 -12.29 7.75 -3.30
N ALA A 185 -12.47 6.63 -2.59
CA ALA A 185 -11.72 6.31 -1.38
C ALA A 185 -10.21 6.18 -1.64
N ALA A 186 -9.81 5.68 -2.81
CA ALA A 186 -8.40 5.61 -3.19
C ALA A 186 -7.80 7.00 -3.48
N ASP A 187 -8.61 7.95 -3.97
CA ASP A 187 -8.17 9.32 -4.22
C ASP A 187 -8.05 10.13 -2.93
N GLU A 188 -8.95 9.91 -1.98
CA GLU A 188 -8.95 10.57 -0.66
C GLU A 188 -7.95 9.92 0.30
N ALA A 189 -7.58 8.67 0.09
CA ALA A 189 -6.64 7.96 0.95
C ALA A 189 -5.28 8.66 1.02
N GLY A 190 -4.87 8.97 2.25
CA GLY A 190 -3.63 9.72 2.54
C GLY A 190 -3.83 11.23 2.70
N ALA A 191 -5.06 11.74 2.57
CA ALA A 191 -5.36 13.13 2.90
C ALA A 191 -5.84 13.30 4.35
N GLU A 192 -6.30 12.22 4.99
CA GLU A 192 -6.82 12.25 6.37
C GLU A 192 -6.28 11.04 7.13
N SER A 193 -5.30 11.27 7.96
CA SER A 193 -4.87 10.34 8.99
C SER A 193 -4.80 11.06 10.33
N GLU A 194 -5.95 11.53 10.86
CA GLU A 194 -5.99 12.01 12.26
C GLU A 194 -7.36 11.97 12.95
N ASP A 195 -8.43 11.35 12.44
CA ASP A 195 -9.68 11.32 13.21
C ASP A 195 -10.57 10.09 12.89
N ASP A 196 -10.18 8.89 13.29
CA ASP A 196 -11.14 7.78 13.41
C ASP A 196 -10.83 6.84 14.61
N ASP A 197 -10.49 7.44 15.75
CA ASP A 197 -10.65 6.80 17.06
C ASP A 197 -12.04 7.12 17.62
N GLU A 198 -13.10 6.66 16.97
CA GLU A 198 -14.41 6.71 17.59
C GLU A 198 -15.09 5.34 17.64
N LEU A 199 -15.20 4.89 18.91
CA LEU A 199 -16.25 4.04 19.44
C LEU A 199 -16.13 2.53 19.28
N SER A 200 -15.17 1.96 20.00
CA SER A 200 -15.45 0.69 20.68
C SER A 200 -16.41 0.95 21.84
N SER A 201 -17.70 0.88 21.57
CA SER A 201 -18.74 0.81 22.58
C SER A 201 -18.56 -0.49 23.35
N VAL A 202 -17.92 -0.40 24.50
CA VAL A 202 -17.92 -1.45 25.51
C VAL A 202 -19.34 -1.65 26.03
N ALA A 203 -19.98 -2.71 25.56
CA ALA A 203 -21.16 -3.23 26.20
C ALA A 203 -20.77 -3.67 27.61
N SER A 204 -21.19 -2.87 28.60
CA SER A 204 -21.15 -3.22 29.99
C SER A 204 -21.98 -4.48 30.22
N PHE A 205 -21.30 -5.60 30.48
CA PHE A 205 -21.95 -6.75 31.08
C PHE A 205 -22.19 -6.42 32.54
N GLY A 206 -23.47 -6.29 32.90
CA GLY A 206 -23.91 -6.15 34.26
C GLY A 206 -23.53 -7.38 35.07
N ASP A 207 -22.89 -7.13 36.22
CA ASP A 207 -22.76 -8.09 37.30
C ASP A 207 -24.16 -8.40 37.84
N ASP A 208 -24.63 -9.60 37.60
CA ASP A 208 -25.68 -10.20 38.41
C ASP A 208 -25.01 -11.15 39.41
N ASP A 209 -24.79 -10.59 40.60
CA ASP A 209 -24.47 -11.32 41.81
C ASP A 209 -25.68 -12.19 42.19
N ASP A 210 -25.66 -13.48 41.92
CA ASP A 210 -26.49 -14.48 42.57
C ASP A 210 -25.62 -15.44 43.39
N GLU A 211 -25.49 -15.12 44.66
CA GLU A 211 -25.00 -16.05 45.70
C GLU A 211 -26.04 -17.16 45.93
N PRO A 212 -25.66 -18.44 45.86
CA PRO A 212 -26.43 -19.50 46.48
C PRO A 212 -25.92 -19.75 47.88
N ALA A 213 -26.72 -19.37 48.86
CA ALA A 213 -26.59 -19.80 50.26
C ALA A 213 -26.77 -21.34 50.34
N GLY A 214 -25.67 -22.05 50.50
CA GLY A 214 -25.66 -23.47 50.85
C GLY A 214 -25.75 -23.65 52.37
N GLN A 215 -26.87 -24.09 52.87
CA GLN A 215 -27.00 -24.60 54.25
C GLN A 215 -26.29 -25.94 54.37
N MET A 216 -25.36 -26.03 55.33
CA MET A 216 -24.89 -27.28 55.89
C MET A 216 -25.95 -27.75 56.91
N ASP A 217 -26.47 -28.96 56.73
CA ASP A 217 -27.10 -29.73 57.78
C ASP A 217 -26.21 -30.92 58.08
N ASP A 218 -25.81 -30.98 59.39
CA ASP A 218 -25.21 -32.07 60.08
C ASP A 218 -26.18 -33.26 60.16
N VAL A 219 -25.70 -34.49 59.83
CA VAL A 219 -25.88 -35.74 60.64
C VAL A 219 -24.82 -36.72 60.19
#